data_2bef1472a888b6f003eefbbd0104db12
#
_entry.id   2bef1472a888b6f003eefbbd0104db12
#
_cell.length_a   1.000
_cell.length_b   1.000
_cell.length_c   1.000
_cell.angle_alpha   90.00
_cell.angle_beta   90.00
_cell.angle_gamma   90.00
#
_symmetry.space_group_name_H-M   'P 1'
#
loop_
_entity.id
_entity.type
_entity.pdbx_description
1 polymer ?
#
loop_
_entity_poly.entity_id
_entity_poly.type
_entity_poly.pdbx_seq_one_letter_code
_entity_poly.pdbx_strand_id
1 'polypeptide(L)'
;MTSFLTRATVLAVLALPVTLVAQQAEPWAALRRPATRTPTPTTGDITVADLQSRVYRFAADSMQGRLMGTPGNVMGVEYIAAEMKRLGLEPAGENGTYFQSLPWMDRKLDETANIVAGGKTFRPWVDFVPRDQGTGERSIDGVPVVYAGDFADATKRLSAQDAVGKLVIVTFSGTFPGNPPHTPNRGLVNQAYPGAAGIAIVAREEIPAATLAGYQQPSAFLMGEPAPPLPLYVYITRPMAEAMLGRPLAMAAPGTAGTPVRGTVKWSNTPSRSPARNVVAVLRGSDPRLRNTYVAIGAHNDHVGTGPAVANDSMYIVNHLFRLQGADAADPDLTSEQQAQVNAALAQVRRATNGASARVDTIFNGSDDDASGSMGVLEIAEYLATRTSRPKRSILFIWHVGEELGLFGSQYFTDHPTVPRDSIVAQLNVDMIGRGTADDVTGSTLQGEQIRGNPDYVQLIGSRRVSTQLGDWAEVENRDGNHGLKFDYALDANGHPQNIFCRSDHYMYARYNIPIVFFTTGGHADYHQVTDEPQYLDYPHYARVTSFIAALGVRVANSEARPVVDKPRADPNGRCQQ
;
A
#
# COMPACT_ATOMS: atom_id res chain seq x y z
N MET A 1 -51.44 -83.06 -19.19
CA MET A 1 -50.56 -82.44 -20.15
C MET A 1 -49.82 -81.33 -19.45
N THR A 2 -48.55 -81.48 -19.34
CA THR A 2 -47.59 -81.00 -18.41
C THR A 2 -47.33 -79.45 -18.48
N SER A 3 -47.54 -78.79 -17.35
CA SER A 3 -47.21 -77.37 -17.09
C SER A 3 -45.79 -77.28 -16.55
N PHE A 4 -44.92 -76.49 -17.20
CA PHE A 4 -43.59 -76.12 -16.69
C PHE A 4 -43.71 -74.79 -15.99
N LEU A 5 -43.45 -74.79 -14.67
CA LEU A 5 -43.23 -73.58 -13.84
C LEU A 5 -41.75 -73.23 -13.85
N THR A 6 -41.44 -72.09 -14.44
CA THR A 6 -40.06 -71.48 -14.35
C THR A 6 -39.99 -70.57 -13.13
N ARG A 7 -39.14 -70.93 -12.18
CA ARG A 7 -38.82 -70.07 -11.01
C ARG A 7 -37.78 -69.00 -11.43
N ALA A 8 -38.14 -67.72 -11.38
CA ALA A 8 -37.24 -66.62 -11.50
C ALA A 8 -36.67 -66.30 -10.12
N THR A 9 -35.34 -66.42 -9.98
CA THR A 9 -34.59 -66.01 -8.78
C THR A 9 -34.26 -64.53 -8.91
N VAL A 10 -34.86 -63.70 -8.07
CA VAL A 10 -34.51 -62.23 -7.97
C VAL A 10 -33.32 -62.09 -7.02
N LEU A 11 -32.18 -61.72 -7.57
CA LEU A 11 -31.03 -61.28 -6.77
C LEU A 11 -31.29 -59.83 -6.34
N ALA A 12 -31.54 -59.60 -5.06
CA ALA A 12 -31.57 -58.29 -4.46
C ALA A 12 -30.12 -57.83 -4.22
N VAL A 13 -29.64 -56.89 -5.03
CA VAL A 13 -28.39 -56.18 -4.79
C VAL A 13 -28.64 -55.12 -3.72
N LEU A 14 -28.18 -55.37 -2.50
CA LEU A 14 -28.13 -54.37 -1.43
C LEU A 14 -27.07 -53.31 -1.78
N ALA A 15 -27.50 -52.17 -2.30
CA ALA A 15 -26.68 -50.99 -2.43
C ALA A 15 -26.51 -50.36 -1.04
N LEU A 16 -25.35 -50.55 -0.42
CA LEU A 16 -24.95 -49.80 0.76
C LEU A 16 -24.74 -48.33 0.33
N PRO A 17 -25.31 -47.34 1.04
CA PRO A 17 -24.99 -45.95 0.77
C PRO A 17 -23.53 -45.69 1.15
N VAL A 18 -22.68 -45.40 0.15
CA VAL A 18 -21.36 -44.80 0.38
C VAL A 18 -21.65 -43.38 0.82
N THR A 19 -21.68 -43.16 2.13
CA THR A 19 -21.58 -41.83 2.70
C THR A 19 -20.20 -41.31 2.34
N LEU A 20 -20.11 -40.40 1.35
CA LEU A 20 -18.97 -39.51 1.20
C LEU A 20 -18.90 -38.69 2.49
N VAL A 21 -18.06 -39.11 3.43
CA VAL A 21 -17.60 -38.26 4.49
C VAL A 21 -16.72 -37.22 3.76
N ALA A 22 -17.23 -36.00 3.58
CA ALA A 22 -16.42 -34.91 3.20
C ALA A 22 -15.27 -34.85 4.24
N GLN A 23 -14.06 -35.19 3.82
CA GLN A 23 -12.87 -35.04 4.65
C GLN A 23 -12.81 -33.55 4.99
N GLN A 24 -13.14 -33.20 6.23
CA GLN A 24 -12.86 -31.86 6.74
C GLN A 24 -11.37 -31.63 6.52
N ALA A 25 -11.05 -30.60 5.75
CA ALA A 25 -9.66 -30.20 5.55
C ALA A 25 -9.01 -30.08 6.92
N GLU A 26 -7.84 -30.71 7.11
CA GLU A 26 -7.14 -30.62 8.38
C GLU A 26 -6.89 -29.15 8.71
N PRO A 27 -7.23 -28.70 9.92
CA PRO A 27 -6.93 -27.35 10.35
C PRO A 27 -5.44 -27.05 10.11
N TRP A 28 -5.10 -25.86 9.61
CA TRP A 28 -3.74 -25.40 9.38
C TRP A 28 -2.94 -26.15 8.29
N ALA A 29 -3.61 -26.89 7.40
CA ALA A 29 -2.95 -27.55 6.28
C ALA A 29 -2.17 -26.56 5.38
N ALA A 30 -2.59 -25.31 5.31
CA ALA A 30 -1.92 -24.26 4.58
C ALA A 30 -0.49 -24.00 5.06
N LEU A 31 -0.23 -24.06 6.36
CA LEU A 31 1.10 -23.90 6.97
C LEU A 31 2.13 -24.98 6.55
N ARG A 32 1.68 -26.05 5.88
CA ARG A 32 2.57 -27.10 5.35
C ARG A 32 2.90 -26.90 3.87
N ARG A 33 2.33 -25.90 3.22
CA ARG A 33 2.65 -25.59 1.83
C ARG A 33 4.07 -25.01 1.74
N PRO A 34 4.81 -25.29 0.65
CA PRO A 34 6.17 -24.76 0.50
C PRO A 34 6.16 -23.22 0.41
N ALA A 35 6.90 -22.56 1.29
CA ALA A 35 7.10 -21.11 1.26
C ALA A 35 8.03 -20.66 0.11
N THR A 36 8.81 -21.58 -0.46
CA THR A 36 9.72 -21.30 -1.59
C THR A 36 9.47 -22.26 -2.74
N ARG A 37 9.68 -21.79 -3.94
CA ARG A 37 9.59 -22.59 -5.17
C ARG A 37 10.67 -22.16 -6.15
N THR A 38 11.28 -23.11 -6.85
CA THR A 38 12.19 -22.79 -7.94
C THR A 38 11.37 -22.24 -9.11
N PRO A 39 11.64 -21.01 -9.59
CA PRO A 39 10.96 -20.46 -10.75
C PRO A 39 11.18 -21.32 -12.00
N THR A 40 10.13 -21.50 -12.77
CA THR A 40 10.18 -22.17 -14.08
C THR A 40 9.98 -21.13 -15.19
N PRO A 41 10.49 -21.38 -16.41
CA PRO A 41 10.19 -20.54 -17.57
C PRO A 41 8.67 -20.43 -17.76
N THR A 42 8.19 -19.24 -18.07
CA THR A 42 6.78 -18.95 -18.35
C THR A 42 6.42 -19.22 -19.80
N THR A 43 5.14 -19.36 -20.06
CA THR A 43 4.57 -19.62 -21.39
C THR A 43 3.83 -18.40 -21.92
N GLY A 44 3.28 -18.49 -23.12
CA GLY A 44 2.44 -17.42 -23.67
C GLY A 44 0.96 -17.49 -23.27
N ASP A 45 0.57 -18.44 -22.43
CA ASP A 45 -0.80 -18.58 -21.92
C ASP A 45 -0.87 -18.18 -20.45
N ILE A 46 -2.00 -17.65 -19.99
CA ILE A 46 -2.20 -17.33 -18.57
C ILE A 46 -2.46 -18.66 -17.84
N THR A 47 -1.46 -19.12 -17.07
CA THR A 47 -1.54 -20.40 -16.37
C THR A 47 -1.27 -20.26 -14.86
N VAL A 48 -1.82 -21.22 -14.10
CA VAL A 48 -1.51 -21.35 -12.66
C VAL A 48 0.00 -21.51 -12.43
N ALA A 49 0.68 -22.28 -13.26
CA ALA A 49 2.12 -22.54 -13.10
C ALA A 49 2.96 -21.29 -13.33
N ASP A 50 2.59 -20.47 -14.32
CA ASP A 50 3.32 -19.26 -14.67
C ASP A 50 3.10 -18.17 -13.59
N LEU A 51 1.86 -17.99 -13.14
CA LEU A 51 1.56 -17.09 -12.04
C LEU A 51 2.28 -17.49 -10.75
N GLN A 52 2.32 -18.80 -10.42
CA GLN A 52 3.12 -19.29 -9.30
C GLN A 52 4.61 -18.97 -9.48
N SER A 53 5.17 -19.24 -10.64
CA SER A 53 6.59 -18.99 -10.93
C SER A 53 6.95 -17.52 -10.73
N ARG A 54 6.08 -16.60 -11.17
CA ARG A 54 6.28 -15.16 -11.06
C ARG A 54 6.11 -14.66 -9.62
N VAL A 55 5.03 -15.05 -8.94
CA VAL A 55 4.76 -14.58 -7.57
C VAL A 55 5.83 -15.08 -6.60
N TYR A 56 6.18 -16.37 -6.63
CA TYR A 56 7.25 -16.90 -5.79
C TYR A 56 8.61 -16.26 -6.02
N ARG A 57 8.85 -15.66 -7.18
CA ARG A 57 10.05 -14.88 -7.46
C ARG A 57 9.92 -13.44 -6.96
N PHE A 58 8.81 -12.78 -7.23
CA PHE A 58 8.62 -11.34 -6.95
C PHE A 58 8.35 -11.07 -5.46
N ALA A 59 7.67 -12.00 -4.78
CA ALA A 59 7.42 -11.97 -3.34
C ALA A 59 8.43 -12.79 -2.53
N ALA A 60 9.60 -13.15 -3.09
CA ALA A 60 10.64 -13.87 -2.34
C ALA A 60 11.29 -12.97 -1.28
N ASP A 61 11.80 -13.57 -0.19
CA ASP A 61 12.53 -12.86 0.87
C ASP A 61 13.71 -12.04 0.34
N SER A 62 14.33 -12.47 -0.76
CA SER A 62 15.41 -11.75 -1.44
C SER A 62 14.97 -10.37 -1.94
N MET A 63 13.67 -10.15 -2.16
CA MET A 63 13.10 -8.84 -2.54
C MET A 63 12.85 -7.92 -1.34
N GLN A 64 13.12 -8.37 -0.12
CA GLN A 64 13.10 -7.56 1.12
C GLN A 64 11.81 -6.75 1.32
N GLY A 65 10.67 -7.30 0.91
CA GLY A 65 9.37 -6.64 1.03
C GLY A 65 9.20 -5.38 0.20
N ARG A 66 10.02 -5.16 -0.82
CA ARG A 66 9.91 -4.17 -1.90
C ARG A 66 9.56 -2.73 -1.50
N LEU A 67 9.88 -2.30 -0.27
CA LEU A 67 9.56 -0.93 0.16
C LEU A 67 10.21 0.10 -0.79
N MET A 68 9.43 1.08 -1.23
CA MET A 68 9.91 2.16 -2.08
C MET A 68 11.18 2.82 -1.52
N GLY A 69 12.17 3.05 -2.37
CA GLY A 69 13.44 3.64 -1.94
C GLY A 69 14.41 2.67 -1.28
N THR A 70 14.17 1.36 -1.41
CA THR A 70 15.08 0.30 -0.91
C THR A 70 15.65 -0.56 -2.04
N PRO A 71 16.75 -1.28 -1.79
CA PRO A 71 17.31 -2.21 -2.78
C PRO A 71 16.30 -3.28 -3.23
N GLY A 72 15.40 -3.73 -2.34
CA GLY A 72 14.37 -4.71 -2.66
C GLY A 72 13.42 -4.22 -3.74
N ASN A 73 12.93 -2.98 -3.64
CA ASN A 73 12.10 -2.38 -4.68
C ASN A 73 12.87 -2.23 -6.00
N VAL A 74 14.13 -1.77 -5.94
CA VAL A 74 14.98 -1.66 -7.14
C VAL A 74 15.10 -3.01 -7.86
N MET A 75 15.33 -4.11 -7.13
CA MET A 75 15.37 -5.46 -7.72
C MET A 75 14.05 -5.85 -8.37
N GLY A 76 12.91 -5.51 -7.73
CA GLY A 76 11.57 -5.78 -8.26
C GLY A 76 11.31 -5.05 -9.58
N VAL A 77 11.58 -3.74 -9.65
CA VAL A 77 11.36 -2.95 -10.87
C VAL A 77 12.32 -3.33 -12.00
N GLU A 78 13.58 -3.70 -11.68
CA GLU A 78 14.53 -4.20 -12.67
C GLU A 78 14.09 -5.57 -13.23
N TYR A 79 13.51 -6.43 -12.39
CA TYR A 79 12.94 -7.69 -12.85
C TYR A 79 11.79 -7.45 -13.84
N ILE A 80 10.84 -6.58 -13.53
CA ILE A 80 9.70 -6.26 -14.41
C ILE A 80 10.23 -5.67 -15.74
N ALA A 81 11.15 -4.72 -15.70
CA ALA A 81 11.72 -4.09 -16.89
C ALA A 81 12.47 -5.11 -17.77
N ALA A 82 13.21 -6.05 -17.17
CA ALA A 82 13.88 -7.12 -17.88
C ALA A 82 12.88 -8.04 -18.60
N GLU A 83 11.76 -8.37 -17.98
CA GLU A 83 10.70 -9.15 -18.58
C GLU A 83 10.02 -8.38 -19.74
N MET A 84 9.73 -7.09 -19.59
CA MET A 84 9.18 -6.26 -20.67
C MET A 84 10.13 -6.27 -21.89
N LYS A 85 11.42 -6.15 -21.63
CA LYS A 85 12.45 -6.25 -22.69
C LYS A 85 12.49 -7.64 -23.33
N ARG A 86 12.43 -8.71 -22.54
CA ARG A 86 12.37 -10.10 -23.03
C ARG A 86 11.19 -10.34 -23.96
N LEU A 87 10.04 -9.76 -23.60
CA LEU A 87 8.80 -9.86 -24.38
C LEU A 87 8.77 -8.94 -25.61
N GLY A 88 9.77 -8.10 -25.79
CA GLY A 88 9.87 -7.18 -26.93
C GLY A 88 8.84 -6.04 -26.90
N LEU A 89 8.37 -5.64 -25.71
CA LEU A 89 7.53 -4.46 -25.57
C LEU A 89 8.36 -3.19 -25.78
N GLU A 90 7.73 -2.14 -26.30
CA GLU A 90 8.39 -0.86 -26.48
C GLU A 90 8.58 -0.15 -25.13
N PRO A 91 9.78 0.37 -24.80
CA PRO A 91 9.98 1.19 -23.62
C PRO A 91 9.18 2.49 -23.75
N ALA A 92 8.43 2.82 -22.70
CA ALA A 92 7.59 4.02 -22.67
C ALA A 92 7.83 4.88 -21.42
N GLY A 93 8.92 4.66 -20.72
CA GLY A 93 9.41 5.54 -19.66
C GLY A 93 10.21 6.73 -20.22
N GLU A 94 11.01 7.35 -19.36
CA GLU A 94 11.81 8.53 -19.72
C GLU A 94 13.03 8.14 -20.56
N ASN A 95 13.42 9.02 -21.47
CA ASN A 95 14.65 8.90 -22.28
C ASN A 95 14.78 7.56 -23.03
N GLY A 96 13.65 6.97 -23.46
CA GLY A 96 13.64 5.70 -24.18
C GLY A 96 13.94 4.48 -23.31
N THR A 97 13.80 4.59 -22.01
CA THR A 97 13.91 3.48 -21.04
C THR A 97 12.52 2.97 -20.64
N TYR A 98 12.47 1.89 -19.85
CA TYR A 98 11.23 1.42 -19.22
C TYR A 98 10.88 2.19 -17.93
N PHE A 99 11.73 3.11 -17.47
CA PHE A 99 11.59 3.75 -16.17
C PHE A 99 11.11 5.17 -16.29
N GLN A 100 10.18 5.54 -15.40
CA GLN A 100 9.91 6.91 -15.02
C GLN A 100 10.38 7.08 -13.58
N SER A 101 11.35 7.96 -13.37
CA SER A 101 11.98 8.16 -12.05
C SER A 101 11.28 9.27 -11.29
N LEU A 102 10.79 8.97 -10.10
CA LEU A 102 10.28 9.97 -9.19
C LEU A 102 11.45 10.76 -8.57
N PRO A 103 11.27 12.03 -8.24
CA PRO A 103 12.29 12.82 -7.53
C PRO A 103 12.39 12.41 -6.05
N TRP A 104 12.83 11.17 -5.82
CA TRP A 104 12.98 10.56 -4.50
C TRP A 104 14.33 10.92 -3.91
N MET A 105 14.32 11.61 -2.76
CA MET A 105 15.50 12.23 -2.17
C MET A 105 15.75 11.66 -0.78
N ASP A 106 17.01 11.36 -0.49
CA ASP A 106 17.48 11.11 0.86
C ASP A 106 17.79 12.45 1.53
N ARG A 107 17.33 12.61 2.76
CA ARG A 107 17.52 13.80 3.57
C ARG A 107 18.32 13.46 4.81
N LYS A 108 19.35 14.23 5.09
CA LYS A 108 20.16 14.13 6.29
C LYS A 108 20.33 15.51 6.94
N LEU A 109 20.26 15.55 8.27
CA LEU A 109 20.59 16.77 9.00
C LEU A 109 22.06 17.13 8.77
N ASP A 110 22.32 18.40 8.50
CA ASP A 110 23.67 18.93 8.43
C ASP A 110 24.31 18.94 9.84
N GLU A 111 25.54 18.47 9.94
CA GLU A 111 26.25 18.36 11.23
C GLU A 111 26.58 19.71 11.85
N THR A 112 26.54 20.80 11.06
CA THR A 112 26.75 22.17 11.53
C THR A 112 25.51 22.79 12.16
N ALA A 113 24.37 22.12 12.12
CA ALA A 113 23.14 22.61 12.73
C ALA A 113 23.32 22.92 14.21
N ASN A 114 22.90 24.10 14.63
CA ASN A 114 22.96 24.52 16.03
C ASN A 114 21.88 25.54 16.35
N ILE A 115 21.58 25.67 17.64
CA ILE A 115 20.70 26.72 18.18
C ILE A 115 21.41 27.36 19.35
N VAL A 116 21.48 28.70 19.34
CA VAL A 116 22.09 29.49 20.41
C VAL A 116 21.00 30.24 21.17
N ALA A 117 20.95 30.06 22.48
CA ALA A 117 19.99 30.70 23.38
C ALA A 117 20.63 30.97 24.74
N GLY A 118 20.35 32.12 25.35
CA GLY A 118 20.91 32.47 26.66
C GLY A 118 22.44 32.42 26.70
N GLY A 119 23.12 32.71 25.59
CA GLY A 119 24.59 32.65 25.47
C GLY A 119 25.18 31.24 25.38
N LYS A 120 24.36 30.20 25.30
CA LYS A 120 24.78 28.80 25.16
C LYS A 120 24.47 28.26 23.77
N THR A 121 25.38 27.42 23.25
CA THR A 121 25.16 26.68 21.99
C THR A 121 24.64 25.29 22.31
N PHE A 122 23.51 24.95 21.69
CA PHE A 122 22.84 23.67 21.80
C PHE A 122 23.04 22.84 20.54
N ARG A 123 23.23 21.53 20.70
CA ARG A 123 23.63 20.61 19.63
C ARG A 123 22.47 19.67 19.26
N PRO A 124 22.30 19.36 17.99
CA PRO A 124 21.30 18.37 17.55
C PRO A 124 21.57 17.00 18.18
N TRP A 125 20.53 16.24 18.36
CA TRP A 125 20.47 14.90 18.93
C TRP A 125 20.80 14.83 20.44
N VAL A 126 21.49 15.82 20.97
CA VAL A 126 21.81 15.95 22.40
C VAL A 126 20.80 16.85 23.10
N ASP A 127 20.75 18.08 22.70
CA ASP A 127 19.96 19.15 23.34
C ASP A 127 18.61 19.34 22.65
N PHE A 128 18.57 19.10 21.32
CA PHE A 128 17.33 19.14 20.55
C PHE A 128 17.30 18.08 19.44
N VAL A 129 16.09 17.71 19.05
CA VAL A 129 15.81 16.79 17.93
C VAL A 129 14.99 17.54 16.90
N PRO A 130 15.56 17.90 15.73
CA PRO A 130 14.80 18.53 14.68
C PRO A 130 13.87 17.49 14.02
N ARG A 131 12.61 17.86 13.90
CA ARG A 131 11.58 17.09 13.20
C ARG A 131 11.24 17.82 11.93
N ASP A 132 11.81 17.32 10.85
CA ASP A 132 11.70 18.00 9.57
C ASP A 132 10.25 18.14 9.07
N GLN A 133 9.99 19.27 8.44
CA GLN A 133 8.72 19.60 7.81
C GLN A 133 8.94 20.41 6.53
N GLY A 134 9.86 19.99 5.70
CA GLY A 134 10.13 20.68 4.45
C GLY A 134 11.56 20.53 3.98
N THR A 135 11.93 21.27 2.98
CA THR A 135 13.24 21.21 2.34
C THR A 135 14.09 22.42 2.71
N GLY A 136 15.40 22.20 2.83
CA GLY A 136 16.40 23.25 2.88
C GLY A 136 16.76 23.76 4.27
N GLU A 137 17.19 25.01 4.33
CA GLU A 137 17.73 25.67 5.51
C GLU A 137 16.66 26.44 6.25
N ARG A 138 16.69 26.35 7.58
CA ARG A 138 15.88 27.16 8.51
C ARG A 138 16.82 28.03 9.36
N SER A 139 16.97 29.29 9.00
CA SER A 139 17.60 30.29 9.88
C SER A 139 16.57 30.75 10.91
N ILE A 140 17.01 30.80 12.16
CA ILE A 140 16.25 31.35 13.29
C ILE A 140 16.92 32.52 13.92
N ASP A 141 17.79 33.22 13.18
CA ASP A 141 18.56 34.36 13.69
C ASP A 141 17.67 35.53 14.10
N GLY A 142 17.75 35.87 15.38
CA GLY A 142 16.99 36.97 15.97
C GLY A 142 15.49 36.65 16.17
N VAL A 143 15.05 35.38 16.01
CA VAL A 143 13.66 35.01 16.20
C VAL A 143 13.27 35.15 17.67
N PRO A 144 12.22 35.95 18.00
CA PRO A 144 11.72 36.09 19.35
C PRO A 144 11.16 34.75 19.86
N VAL A 145 11.29 34.52 21.18
CA VAL A 145 10.80 33.34 21.86
C VAL A 145 9.58 33.65 22.72
N VAL A 146 8.62 32.76 22.76
CA VAL A 146 7.45 32.87 23.65
C VAL A 146 7.06 31.49 24.20
N TYR A 147 6.65 31.42 25.46
CA TYR A 147 6.09 30.21 26.04
C TYR A 147 4.60 30.15 25.78
N ALA A 148 4.14 29.07 25.21
CA ALA A 148 2.72 28.88 24.87
C ALA A 148 1.89 28.19 25.96
N GLY A 149 2.52 27.62 26.96
CA GLY A 149 1.85 26.83 27.98
C GLY A 149 1.80 25.33 27.65
N ASP A 150 0.95 24.61 28.38
CA ASP A 150 0.69 23.20 28.16
C ASP A 150 -0.32 23.01 27.04
N PHE A 151 0.04 22.27 26.00
CA PHE A 151 -0.84 22.04 24.86
C PHE A 151 -2.06 21.20 25.19
N ALA A 152 -2.04 20.42 26.28
CA ALA A 152 -3.22 19.71 26.77
C ALA A 152 -4.31 20.64 27.33
N ASP A 153 -3.94 21.83 27.84
CA ASP A 153 -4.88 22.81 28.38
C ASP A 153 -5.25 23.88 27.34
N ALA A 154 -6.30 23.63 26.59
CA ALA A 154 -6.77 24.53 25.53
C ALA A 154 -7.19 25.93 26.06
N THR A 155 -7.54 26.04 27.33
CA THR A 155 -8.08 27.30 27.93
C THR A 155 -6.97 28.25 28.38
N LYS A 156 -5.74 27.74 28.53
CA LYS A 156 -4.58 28.51 29.02
C LYS A 156 -3.45 28.57 28.02
N ARG A 157 -3.71 28.26 26.74
CA ARG A 157 -2.69 28.35 25.67
C ARG A 157 -2.55 29.78 25.16
N LEU A 158 -1.34 30.05 24.66
CA LEU A 158 -1.08 31.25 23.86
C LEU A 158 -2.01 31.30 22.65
N SER A 159 -2.47 32.48 22.25
CA SER A 159 -3.25 32.64 21.04
C SER A 159 -2.39 32.42 19.76
N ALA A 160 -3.02 32.02 18.66
CA ALA A 160 -2.35 31.90 17.37
C ALA A 160 -1.74 33.24 16.91
N GLN A 161 -2.44 34.34 17.17
CA GLN A 161 -1.98 35.69 16.80
C GLN A 161 -0.71 36.10 17.56
N ASP A 162 -0.61 35.77 18.85
CA ASP A 162 0.56 36.08 19.67
C ASP A 162 1.78 35.21 19.35
N ALA A 163 1.56 34.09 18.64
CA ALA A 163 2.60 33.16 18.20
C ALA A 163 3.26 33.58 16.86
N VAL A 164 2.64 34.48 16.09
CA VAL A 164 3.08 34.84 14.75
C VAL A 164 4.53 35.35 14.77
N GLY A 165 5.39 34.77 13.91
CA GLY A 165 6.79 35.13 13.75
C GLY A 165 7.71 34.75 14.92
N LYS A 166 7.23 33.99 15.90
CA LYS A 166 8.01 33.61 17.09
C LYS A 166 8.36 32.13 17.10
N LEU A 167 9.41 31.76 17.81
CA LEU A 167 9.67 30.39 18.24
C LEU A 167 8.81 30.12 19.49
N VAL A 168 7.85 29.21 19.34
CA VAL A 168 6.85 28.91 20.35
C VAL A 168 7.30 27.71 21.17
N ILE A 169 7.58 27.90 22.46
CA ILE A 169 7.88 26.80 23.38
C ILE A 169 6.57 26.21 23.90
N VAL A 170 6.43 24.91 23.78
CA VAL A 170 5.23 24.15 24.16
C VAL A 170 5.59 23.02 25.13
N THR A 171 4.85 22.88 26.21
CA THR A 171 4.82 21.65 27.02
C THR A 171 3.58 20.85 26.69
N PHE A 172 3.60 19.55 26.98
CA PHE A 172 2.45 18.68 26.81
C PHE A 172 2.41 17.64 27.92
N SER A 173 1.43 17.75 28.83
CA SER A 173 1.27 16.84 29.96
C SER A 173 0.53 15.53 29.60
N GLY A 174 0.00 15.43 28.37
CA GLY A 174 -0.74 14.28 27.88
C GLY A 174 0.11 13.23 27.19
N THR A 175 -0.57 12.23 26.66
CA THR A 175 -0.02 11.24 25.72
C THR A 175 -0.83 11.27 24.43
N PHE A 176 -0.19 10.94 23.32
CA PHE A 176 -0.85 10.79 22.03
C PHE A 176 -0.48 9.43 21.44
N PRO A 177 -1.46 8.62 20.99
CA PRO A 177 -1.20 7.30 20.44
C PRO A 177 -0.15 7.34 19.32
N GLY A 178 0.81 6.41 19.35
CA GLY A 178 1.89 6.34 18.35
C GLY A 178 3.02 7.34 18.52
N ASN A 179 2.92 8.29 19.46
CA ASN A 179 3.99 9.26 19.74
C ASN A 179 4.75 8.91 21.04
N PRO A 180 6.01 9.35 21.17
CA PRO A 180 6.71 9.32 22.47
C PRO A 180 5.91 10.07 23.54
N PRO A 181 6.09 9.74 24.85
CA PRO A 181 5.46 10.46 25.94
C PRO A 181 5.69 11.97 25.83
N HIS A 182 4.72 12.77 26.30
CA HIS A 182 4.79 14.24 26.30
C HIS A 182 5.04 14.89 24.95
N THR A 183 4.80 14.17 23.84
CA THR A 183 4.84 14.70 22.48
C THR A 183 3.42 14.78 21.90
N PRO A 184 2.90 15.98 21.64
CA PRO A 184 1.57 16.15 21.04
C PRO A 184 1.58 15.77 19.56
N ASN A 185 0.40 15.58 18.98
CA ASN A 185 0.27 15.44 17.53
C ASN A 185 0.77 16.70 16.81
N ARG A 186 1.75 16.54 15.94
CA ARG A 186 2.41 17.62 15.22
C ARG A 186 1.44 18.43 14.35
N GLY A 187 0.53 17.76 13.67
CA GLY A 187 -0.48 18.42 12.83
C GLY A 187 -1.38 19.35 13.63
N LEU A 188 -1.81 18.91 14.82
CA LEU A 188 -2.64 19.73 15.71
C LEU A 188 -1.89 20.95 16.25
N VAL A 189 -0.59 20.82 16.57
CA VAL A 189 0.22 21.95 17.03
C VAL A 189 0.45 22.95 15.91
N ASN A 190 0.76 22.48 14.69
CA ASN A 190 0.90 23.35 13.52
C ASN A 190 -0.40 24.08 13.19
N GLN A 191 -1.53 23.40 13.29
CA GLN A 191 -2.85 23.99 13.09
C GLN A 191 -3.18 25.07 14.15
N ALA A 192 -2.69 24.87 15.39
CA ALA A 192 -2.88 25.85 16.45
C ALA A 192 -1.99 27.09 16.26
N TYR A 193 -0.80 26.94 15.66
CA TYR A 193 0.19 28.03 15.49
C TYR A 193 0.71 28.15 14.04
N PRO A 194 -0.16 28.38 13.06
CA PRO A 194 0.20 28.32 11.63
C PRO A 194 1.18 29.41 11.19
N GLY A 195 1.25 30.53 11.93
CA GLY A 195 2.15 31.65 11.65
C GLY A 195 3.43 31.67 12.49
N ALA A 196 3.69 30.65 13.29
CA ALA A 196 4.91 30.57 14.09
C ALA A 196 6.15 30.44 13.21
N ALA A 197 7.26 31.07 13.58
CA ALA A 197 8.56 30.85 12.93
C ALA A 197 9.16 29.47 13.27
N GLY A 198 8.84 28.96 14.46
CA GLY A 198 9.20 27.63 14.91
C GLY A 198 8.39 27.17 16.10
N ILE A 199 8.38 25.85 16.32
CA ILE A 199 7.72 25.18 17.43
C ILE A 199 8.75 24.31 18.14
N ALA A 200 8.90 24.52 19.44
CA ALA A 200 9.85 23.82 20.31
C ALA A 200 9.07 23.08 21.42
N ILE A 201 8.97 21.77 21.32
CA ILE A 201 8.29 20.93 22.31
C ILE A 201 9.28 20.47 23.37
N VAL A 202 8.97 20.69 24.64
CA VAL A 202 9.82 20.27 25.76
C VAL A 202 9.57 18.79 26.05
N ALA A 203 10.27 17.92 25.31
CA ALA A 203 10.08 16.47 25.38
C ALA A 203 11.33 15.67 24.95
N ARG A 204 12.52 16.29 24.79
CA ARG A 204 13.70 15.58 24.29
C ARG A 204 14.12 14.42 25.21
N GLU A 205 14.02 14.60 26.51
CA GLU A 205 14.38 13.60 27.51
C GLU A 205 13.44 12.39 27.51
N GLU A 206 12.22 12.58 27.03
CA GLU A 206 11.17 11.54 27.00
C GLU A 206 11.27 10.63 25.74
N ILE A 207 12.12 10.99 24.78
CA ILE A 207 12.26 10.22 23.54
C ILE A 207 13.12 8.97 23.83
N PRO A 208 12.57 7.76 23.66
CA PRO A 208 13.32 6.52 23.85
C PRO A 208 14.56 6.45 22.95
N ALA A 209 15.63 5.82 23.42
CA ALA A 209 16.89 5.74 22.68
C ALA A 209 16.73 5.09 21.30
N ALA A 210 15.90 4.05 21.17
CA ALA A 210 15.61 3.39 19.90
C ALA A 210 14.92 4.35 18.92
N THR A 211 13.92 5.10 19.39
CA THR A 211 13.22 6.12 18.58
C THR A 211 14.17 7.23 18.14
N LEU A 212 15.04 7.70 19.05
CA LEU A 212 16.05 8.69 18.71
C LEU A 212 17.03 8.20 17.65
N ALA A 213 17.50 6.95 17.77
CA ALA A 213 18.37 6.34 16.78
C ALA A 213 17.67 6.26 15.40
N GLY A 214 16.37 5.98 15.37
CA GLY A 214 15.57 6.06 14.14
C GLY A 214 15.53 7.47 13.54
N TYR A 215 15.36 8.51 14.36
CA TYR A 215 15.34 9.90 13.89
C TYR A 215 16.70 10.39 13.36
N GLN A 216 17.79 9.77 13.76
CA GLN A 216 19.13 10.07 13.27
C GLN A 216 19.42 9.48 11.89
N GLN A 217 18.65 8.46 11.48
CA GLN A 217 18.82 7.89 10.16
C GLN A 217 18.38 8.90 9.08
N PRO A 218 19.01 8.85 7.89
CA PRO A 218 18.50 9.60 6.76
C PRO A 218 17.02 9.23 6.52
N SER A 219 16.19 10.23 6.29
CA SER A 219 14.80 10.04 5.89
C SER A 219 14.66 10.28 4.39
N ALA A 220 13.87 9.46 3.73
CA ALA A 220 13.58 9.66 2.33
C ALA A 220 12.24 10.40 2.15
N PHE A 221 12.12 11.15 1.06
CA PHE A 221 10.90 11.89 0.75
C PHE A 221 10.79 12.18 -0.76
N LEU A 222 9.57 12.39 -1.22
CA LEU A 222 9.31 12.86 -2.58
C LEU A 222 9.50 14.38 -2.61
N MET A 223 10.42 14.85 -3.45
CA MET A 223 10.62 16.27 -3.66
C MET A 223 9.48 16.79 -4.56
N GLY A 224 8.56 17.52 -3.96
CA GLY A 224 7.46 18.18 -4.66
C GLY A 224 7.81 19.60 -5.09
N GLU A 225 6.81 20.29 -5.66
CA GLU A 225 6.87 21.72 -5.93
C GLU A 225 7.19 22.49 -4.62
N PRO A 226 7.90 23.64 -4.73
CA PRO A 226 8.20 24.43 -3.56
C PRO A 226 6.92 24.85 -2.82
N ALA A 227 6.72 24.26 -1.65
CA ALA A 227 5.62 24.63 -0.77
C ALA A 227 6.07 25.77 0.17
N PRO A 228 5.14 26.59 0.69
CA PRO A 228 5.47 27.54 1.74
C PRO A 228 6.21 26.87 2.89
N PRO A 229 7.25 27.48 3.43
CA PRO A 229 8.04 26.88 4.49
C PRO A 229 7.17 26.66 5.75
N LEU A 230 7.09 25.42 6.20
CA LEU A 230 6.47 25.10 7.48
C LEU A 230 7.35 25.61 8.63
N PRO A 231 6.79 25.88 9.83
CA PRO A 231 7.57 26.25 11.00
C PRO A 231 8.67 25.23 11.31
N LEU A 232 9.83 25.68 11.76
CA LEU A 232 10.82 24.75 12.33
C LEU A 232 10.16 24.00 13.49
N TYR A 233 10.25 22.66 13.50
CA TYR A 233 9.69 21.84 14.57
C TYR A 233 10.81 21.05 15.25
N VAL A 234 11.00 21.28 16.57
CA VAL A 234 12.07 20.64 17.35
C VAL A 234 11.54 20.10 18.67
N TYR A 235 12.03 18.95 19.09
CA TYR A 235 11.94 18.52 20.48
C TYR A 235 13.17 19.04 21.21
N ILE A 236 12.99 19.74 22.32
CA ILE A 236 14.07 20.36 23.10
C ILE A 236 14.13 19.80 24.51
N THR A 237 15.32 19.89 25.13
CA THR A 237 15.49 19.59 26.55
C THR A 237 14.90 20.70 27.41
N ARG A 238 14.53 20.35 28.66
CA ARG A 238 14.10 21.36 29.65
C ARG A 238 15.18 22.44 29.88
N PRO A 239 16.49 22.12 30.09
CA PRO A 239 17.54 23.14 30.23
C PRO A 239 17.61 24.09 29.04
N MET A 240 17.37 23.60 27.81
CA MET A 240 17.35 24.46 26.62
C MET A 240 16.15 25.41 26.64
N ALA A 241 14.96 24.93 27.01
CA ALA A 241 13.76 25.77 27.15
C ALA A 241 13.99 26.88 28.19
N GLU A 242 14.56 26.55 29.33
CA GLU A 242 14.86 27.50 30.40
C GLU A 242 15.93 28.55 30.00
N ALA A 243 16.92 28.14 29.22
CA ALA A 243 17.91 29.06 28.64
C ALA A 243 17.24 30.03 27.63
N MET A 244 16.31 29.53 26.81
CA MET A 244 15.52 30.35 25.89
C MET A 244 14.64 31.36 26.63
N LEU A 245 14.02 30.96 27.74
CA LEU A 245 13.11 31.80 28.54
C LEU A 245 13.85 32.71 29.52
N GLY A 246 15.16 32.46 29.83
CA GLY A 246 15.93 33.16 30.82
C GLY A 246 15.42 32.96 32.26
N ARG A 247 14.63 31.91 32.50
CA ARG A 247 14.04 31.54 33.80
C ARG A 247 13.62 30.08 33.86
N PRO A 248 13.45 29.50 35.05
CA PRO A 248 12.87 28.16 35.20
C PRO A 248 11.51 28.03 34.53
N LEU A 249 11.28 26.92 33.84
CA LEU A 249 10.02 26.66 33.10
C LEU A 249 8.81 26.67 34.03
N ALA A 250 8.97 26.17 35.26
CA ALA A 250 7.90 26.17 36.27
C ALA A 250 7.43 27.59 36.70
N MET A 251 8.23 28.64 36.40
CA MET A 251 7.91 30.02 36.68
C MET A 251 7.39 30.79 35.46
N ALA A 252 7.22 30.10 34.32
CA ALA A 252 6.73 30.71 33.10
C ALA A 252 5.22 30.50 32.96
N ALA A 253 4.49 31.59 32.69
CA ALA A 253 3.08 31.53 32.30
C ALA A 253 2.96 31.66 30.75
N PRO A 254 1.87 31.21 30.15
CA PRO A 254 1.60 31.44 28.72
C PRO A 254 1.71 32.93 28.38
N GLY A 255 2.41 33.26 27.29
CA GLY A 255 2.76 34.63 26.93
C GLY A 255 4.10 35.11 27.49
N THR A 256 4.78 34.35 28.37
CA THR A 256 6.14 34.72 28.86
C THR A 256 7.09 34.81 27.67
N ALA A 257 7.65 36.02 27.45
CA ALA A 257 8.67 36.24 26.44
C ALA A 257 10.03 35.72 26.91
N GLY A 258 10.78 35.14 25.99
CA GLY A 258 12.19 34.73 26.17
C GLY A 258 13.16 35.65 25.43
N THR A 259 14.45 35.29 25.46
CA THR A 259 15.48 35.93 24.67
C THR A 259 15.47 35.43 23.22
N PRO A 260 15.70 36.32 22.23
CA PRO A 260 15.79 35.88 20.84
C PRO A 260 16.85 34.79 20.65
N VAL A 261 16.51 33.78 19.89
CA VAL A 261 17.41 32.68 19.52
C VAL A 261 18.17 33.00 18.24
N ARG A 262 19.28 32.32 18.03
CA ARG A 262 20.08 32.36 16.79
C ARG A 262 20.46 30.97 16.40
N GLY A 263 20.77 30.77 15.13
CA GLY A 263 21.26 29.50 14.60
C GLY A 263 20.59 29.06 13.32
N THR A 264 21.05 27.93 12.85
CA THR A 264 20.59 27.37 11.58
C THR A 264 20.37 25.88 11.75
N VAL A 265 19.20 25.41 11.30
CA VAL A 265 18.90 24.01 11.13
C VAL A 265 18.76 23.77 9.63
N LYS A 266 19.67 22.97 9.09
CA LYS A 266 19.78 22.72 7.65
C LYS A 266 19.78 21.22 7.37
N TRP A 267 19.12 20.85 6.29
CA TRP A 267 19.14 19.47 5.77
C TRP A 267 19.83 19.47 4.41
N SER A 268 20.70 18.50 4.19
CA SER A 268 21.20 18.14 2.88
C SER A 268 20.23 17.16 2.22
N ASN A 269 19.83 17.44 0.99
CA ASN A 269 18.99 16.57 0.18
C ASN A 269 19.83 16.07 -0.99
N THR A 270 19.88 14.74 -1.15
CA THR A 270 20.61 14.09 -2.26
C THR A 270 19.69 13.08 -2.94
N PRO A 271 19.81 12.88 -4.26
CA PRO A 271 19.08 11.79 -4.89
C PRO A 271 19.32 10.47 -4.17
N SER A 272 18.25 9.73 -3.90
CA SER A 272 18.37 8.45 -3.20
C SER A 272 19.21 7.46 -4.00
N ARG A 273 20.00 6.66 -3.30
CA ARG A 273 20.78 5.57 -3.91
C ARG A 273 19.89 4.43 -4.42
N SER A 274 18.69 4.31 -3.88
CA SER A 274 17.65 3.39 -4.33
C SER A 274 16.53 4.22 -4.97
N PRO A 275 16.59 4.45 -6.29
CA PRO A 275 15.63 5.32 -6.96
C PRO A 275 14.22 4.71 -6.94
N ALA A 276 13.23 5.54 -6.67
CA ALA A 276 11.83 5.17 -6.83
C ALA A 276 11.42 5.29 -8.29
N ARG A 277 10.89 4.23 -8.90
CA ARG A 277 10.61 4.17 -10.33
C ARG A 277 9.30 3.48 -10.64
N ASN A 278 8.49 4.15 -11.47
CA ASN A 278 7.47 3.44 -12.24
C ASN A 278 8.13 2.67 -13.38
N VAL A 279 7.56 1.52 -13.74
CA VAL A 279 7.93 0.79 -14.96
C VAL A 279 6.82 0.98 -15.99
N VAL A 280 7.18 1.41 -17.21
CA VAL A 280 6.21 1.76 -18.26
C VAL A 280 6.63 1.12 -19.59
N ALA A 281 5.73 0.34 -20.19
CA ALA A 281 5.95 -0.35 -21.45
C ALA A 281 4.70 -0.31 -22.34
N VAL A 282 4.89 -0.39 -23.65
CA VAL A 282 3.81 -0.38 -24.63
C VAL A 282 3.84 -1.63 -25.51
N LEU A 283 2.72 -2.30 -25.58
CA LEU A 283 2.41 -3.23 -26.65
C LEU A 283 1.69 -2.45 -27.77
N ARG A 284 2.40 -2.24 -28.90
CA ARG A 284 1.87 -1.43 -29.99
C ARG A 284 0.66 -2.07 -30.66
N GLY A 285 -0.42 -1.28 -30.81
CA GLY A 285 -1.64 -1.70 -31.47
C GLY A 285 -1.53 -1.84 -32.99
N SER A 286 -2.46 -2.57 -33.59
CA SER A 286 -2.45 -2.91 -35.03
C SER A 286 -3.14 -1.87 -35.92
N ASP A 287 -4.10 -1.10 -35.42
CA ASP A 287 -4.85 -0.13 -36.25
C ASP A 287 -4.09 1.20 -36.34
N PRO A 288 -3.72 1.67 -37.54
CA PRO A 288 -2.99 2.94 -37.72
C PRO A 288 -3.70 4.18 -37.13
N ARG A 289 -5.04 4.17 -37.05
CA ARG A 289 -5.83 5.28 -36.51
C ARG A 289 -5.91 5.26 -34.99
N LEU A 290 -5.87 4.06 -34.37
CA LEU A 290 -6.13 3.86 -32.95
C LEU A 290 -4.86 3.56 -32.14
N ARG A 291 -3.77 3.10 -32.77
CA ARG A 291 -2.54 2.66 -32.08
C ARG A 291 -1.81 3.74 -31.28
N ASN A 292 -2.17 5.02 -31.46
CA ASN A 292 -1.64 6.13 -30.65
C ASN A 292 -2.54 6.47 -29.46
N THR A 293 -3.55 5.64 -29.19
CA THR A 293 -4.38 5.70 -27.99
C THR A 293 -4.19 4.40 -27.20
N TYR A 294 -4.36 4.46 -25.88
CA TYR A 294 -3.92 3.42 -24.96
C TYR A 294 -5.04 2.97 -24.04
N VAL A 295 -5.12 1.65 -23.84
CA VAL A 295 -5.73 1.09 -22.64
C VAL A 295 -4.60 0.82 -21.66
N ALA A 296 -4.60 1.50 -20.51
CA ALA A 296 -3.61 1.25 -19.47
C ALA A 296 -4.05 0.04 -18.63
N ILE A 297 -3.13 -0.88 -18.35
CA ILE A 297 -3.30 -1.99 -17.41
C ILE A 297 -2.15 -1.86 -16.42
N GLY A 298 -2.46 -1.70 -15.13
CA GLY A 298 -1.45 -1.39 -14.14
C GLY A 298 -1.72 -1.99 -12.77
N ALA A 299 -0.65 -2.01 -11.97
CA ALA A 299 -0.55 -2.52 -10.60
C ALA A 299 0.48 -1.68 -9.86
N HIS A 300 0.66 -1.88 -8.54
CA HIS A 300 1.83 -1.31 -7.89
C HIS A 300 2.95 -2.34 -7.68
N ASN A 301 4.18 -1.85 -7.56
CA ASN A 301 5.37 -2.72 -7.52
C ASN A 301 6.07 -2.72 -6.16
N ASP A 302 5.68 -1.86 -5.26
CA ASP A 302 6.22 -1.76 -3.90
C ASP A 302 5.36 -2.52 -2.89
N HIS A 303 5.86 -2.60 -1.65
CA HIS A 303 5.15 -3.05 -0.46
C HIS A 303 5.83 -2.48 0.78
N VAL A 304 5.44 -2.91 1.99
CA VAL A 304 5.81 -2.24 3.25
C VAL A 304 7.20 -2.59 3.82
N GLY A 305 7.95 -3.50 3.19
CA GLY A 305 9.36 -3.76 3.53
C GLY A 305 9.56 -4.79 4.63
N THR A 306 10.28 -4.40 5.69
CA THR A 306 10.65 -5.30 6.78
C THR A 306 10.24 -4.75 8.14
N GLY A 307 9.96 -5.64 9.09
CA GLY A 307 9.54 -5.29 10.43
C GLY A 307 10.21 -6.11 11.54
N PRO A 308 9.68 -6.05 12.75
CA PRO A 308 10.16 -6.87 13.87
C PRO A 308 10.06 -8.37 13.57
N ALA A 309 10.98 -9.15 14.14
CA ALA A 309 10.98 -10.59 13.99
C ALA A 309 9.78 -11.22 14.73
N VAL A 310 9.00 -12.01 14.01
CA VAL A 310 7.84 -12.74 14.55
C VAL A 310 7.89 -14.22 14.15
N ALA A 311 7.22 -15.07 14.94
CA ALA A 311 7.05 -16.48 14.58
C ALA A 311 5.91 -16.58 13.55
N ASN A 312 6.23 -16.86 12.30
CA ASN A 312 5.30 -16.86 11.18
C ASN A 312 4.08 -17.77 11.41
N ASP A 313 4.28 -19.04 11.81
CA ASP A 313 3.17 -19.96 12.10
C ASP A 313 2.22 -19.43 13.18
N SER A 314 2.78 -18.79 14.23
CA SER A 314 2.00 -18.19 15.30
C SER A 314 1.18 -17.01 14.79
N MET A 315 1.79 -16.13 13.99
CA MET A 315 1.13 -14.97 13.40
C MET A 315 0.00 -15.42 12.48
N TYR A 316 0.25 -16.39 11.60
CA TYR A 316 -0.78 -16.94 10.72
C TYR A 316 -2.00 -17.45 11.51
N ILE A 317 -1.76 -18.23 12.58
CA ILE A 317 -2.84 -18.75 13.42
C ILE A 317 -3.60 -17.61 14.11
N VAL A 318 -2.88 -16.62 14.65
CA VAL A 318 -3.49 -15.45 15.31
C VAL A 318 -4.37 -14.68 14.31
N ASN A 319 -3.86 -14.42 13.12
CA ASN A 319 -4.59 -13.69 12.08
C ASN A 319 -5.90 -14.44 11.70
N HIS A 320 -5.83 -15.74 11.48
CA HIS A 320 -6.96 -16.55 11.06
C HIS A 320 -7.98 -16.87 12.16
N LEU A 321 -7.58 -16.76 13.43
CA LEU A 321 -8.50 -16.91 14.56
C LEU A 321 -9.10 -15.59 15.03
N PHE A 322 -8.35 -14.48 14.98
CA PHE A 322 -8.69 -13.27 15.73
C PHE A 322 -8.66 -11.96 14.94
N ARG A 323 -8.07 -11.89 13.73
CA ARG A 323 -8.17 -10.75 12.81
C ARG A 323 -9.33 -10.90 11.81
N LEU A 324 -10.51 -11.27 12.30
CA LEU A 324 -11.67 -11.61 11.48
C LEU A 324 -12.49 -10.39 11.02
N GLN A 325 -11.98 -9.17 11.17
CA GLN A 325 -12.67 -7.94 10.78
C GLN A 325 -12.19 -7.39 9.42
N GLY A 326 -11.35 -8.13 8.72
CA GLY A 326 -10.82 -7.75 7.41
C GLY A 326 -9.44 -7.06 7.48
N ALA A 327 -9.03 -6.47 6.37
CA ALA A 327 -7.68 -5.94 6.15
C ALA A 327 -7.25 -4.88 7.19
N ASP A 328 -8.14 -3.95 7.52
CA ASP A 328 -7.85 -2.83 8.43
C ASP A 328 -8.00 -3.20 9.93
N ALA A 329 -8.16 -4.49 10.26
CA ALA A 329 -8.24 -4.93 11.64
C ALA A 329 -6.91 -4.69 12.37
N ALA A 330 -6.99 -4.13 13.58
CA ALA A 330 -5.83 -4.01 14.45
C ALA A 330 -5.31 -5.40 14.87
N ASP A 331 -4.02 -5.48 15.16
CA ASP A 331 -3.44 -6.68 15.75
C ASP A 331 -4.10 -6.94 17.11
N PRO A 332 -4.58 -8.18 17.38
CA PRO A 332 -5.34 -8.45 18.58
C PRO A 332 -4.45 -8.56 19.81
N ASP A 333 -4.82 -7.89 20.88
CA ASP A 333 -4.29 -8.14 22.23
C ASP A 333 -4.92 -9.43 22.76
N LEU A 334 -4.17 -10.53 22.76
CA LEU A 334 -4.68 -11.84 23.11
C LEU A 334 -4.92 -12.00 24.61
N THR A 335 -6.12 -12.45 24.98
CA THR A 335 -6.38 -12.93 26.34
C THR A 335 -5.62 -14.25 26.61
N SER A 336 -5.49 -14.65 27.89
CA SER A 336 -4.86 -15.93 28.24
C SER A 336 -5.56 -17.14 27.61
N GLU A 337 -6.88 -17.08 27.45
CA GLU A 337 -7.66 -18.13 26.79
C GLU A 337 -7.39 -18.18 25.29
N GLN A 338 -7.34 -17.04 24.61
CA GLN A 338 -6.99 -16.95 23.19
C GLN A 338 -5.55 -17.41 22.94
N GLN A 339 -4.62 -17.05 23.82
CA GLN A 339 -3.24 -17.55 23.76
C GLN A 339 -3.18 -19.08 23.93
N ALA A 340 -4.02 -19.66 24.79
CA ALA A 340 -4.10 -21.13 24.93
C ALA A 340 -4.63 -21.80 23.64
N GLN A 341 -5.58 -21.16 22.93
CA GLN A 341 -6.07 -21.64 21.63
C GLN A 341 -4.95 -21.61 20.57
N VAL A 342 -4.18 -20.53 20.49
CA VAL A 342 -3.01 -20.42 19.59
C VAL A 342 -2.01 -21.53 19.90
N ASN A 343 -1.67 -21.75 21.18
CA ASN A 343 -0.73 -22.77 21.60
C ASN A 343 -1.23 -24.19 21.24
N ALA A 344 -2.53 -24.45 21.37
CA ALA A 344 -3.13 -25.73 20.97
C ALA A 344 -3.04 -25.94 19.45
N ALA A 345 -3.30 -24.91 18.64
CA ALA A 345 -3.16 -24.95 17.19
C ALA A 345 -1.69 -25.18 16.77
N LEU A 346 -0.75 -24.46 17.37
CA LEU A 346 0.69 -24.67 17.16
C LEU A 346 1.14 -26.09 17.49
N ALA A 347 0.59 -26.67 18.56
CA ALA A 347 0.87 -28.06 18.90
C ALA A 347 0.34 -29.06 17.84
N GLN A 348 -0.76 -28.75 17.17
CA GLN A 348 -1.26 -29.54 16.03
C GLN A 348 -0.31 -29.41 14.82
N VAL A 349 0.08 -28.20 14.45
CA VAL A 349 1.04 -27.94 13.37
C VAL A 349 2.36 -28.68 13.61
N ARG A 350 2.95 -28.57 14.80
CA ARG A 350 4.20 -29.25 15.17
C ARG A 350 4.11 -30.78 15.06
N ARG A 351 2.98 -31.36 15.47
CA ARG A 351 2.76 -32.80 15.28
C ARG A 351 2.72 -33.20 13.81
N ALA A 352 2.04 -32.37 12.99
CA ALA A 352 1.91 -32.61 11.56
C ALA A 352 3.22 -32.38 10.77
N THR A 353 4.14 -31.59 11.31
CA THR A 353 5.45 -31.27 10.70
C THR A 353 6.62 -32.02 11.33
N ASN A 354 6.36 -33.08 12.12
CA ASN A 354 7.39 -33.86 12.83
C ASN A 354 8.31 -33.01 13.72
N GLY A 355 7.78 -31.97 14.35
CA GLY A 355 8.50 -31.11 15.28
C GLY A 355 9.37 -30.04 14.61
N ALA A 356 9.17 -29.74 13.33
CA ALA A 356 9.87 -28.63 12.68
C ALA A 356 9.69 -27.33 13.48
N SER A 357 10.76 -26.55 13.60
CA SER A 357 10.72 -25.25 14.27
C SER A 357 9.89 -24.28 13.44
N ALA A 358 9.11 -23.42 14.11
CA ALA A 358 8.43 -22.32 13.47
C ALA A 358 9.46 -21.40 12.79
N ARG A 359 9.16 -20.96 11.57
CA ARG A 359 9.96 -19.96 10.86
C ARG A 359 9.82 -18.61 11.57
N VAL A 360 10.95 -17.98 11.85
CA VAL A 360 10.99 -16.59 12.28
C VAL A 360 11.09 -15.70 11.06
N ASP A 361 10.22 -14.72 10.96
CA ASP A 361 10.11 -13.84 9.80
C ASP A 361 10.20 -12.38 10.19
N THR A 362 10.72 -11.57 9.28
CA THR A 362 10.84 -10.11 9.40
C THR A 362 10.39 -9.40 8.12
N ILE A 363 10.01 -10.16 7.09
CA ILE A 363 9.79 -9.64 5.74
C ILE A 363 8.30 -9.66 5.44
N PHE A 364 7.78 -8.52 5.07
CA PHE A 364 6.43 -8.41 4.53
C PHE A 364 6.51 -8.71 3.04
N ASN A 365 6.26 -9.96 2.65
CA ASN A 365 6.44 -10.42 1.28
C ASN A 365 5.43 -9.79 0.31
N GLY A 366 4.24 -9.39 0.80
CA GLY A 366 3.20 -8.76 0.01
C GLY A 366 2.84 -9.60 -1.21
N SER A 367 2.43 -10.85 -0.98
CA SER A 367 2.19 -11.78 -2.07
C SER A 367 0.86 -11.56 -2.75
N ASP A 368 -0.14 -11.14 -1.98
CA ASP A 368 -1.38 -10.62 -2.56
C ASP A 368 -1.25 -9.12 -2.81
N ASP A 369 -0.70 -8.38 -1.86
CA ASP A 369 -0.51 -6.93 -1.88
C ASP A 369 0.95 -6.53 -2.22
N ASP A 370 1.33 -6.18 -3.44
CA ASP A 370 0.58 -6.36 -4.67
C ASP A 370 1.42 -7.19 -5.66
N ALA A 371 2.04 -8.29 -5.17
CA ALA A 371 2.69 -9.18 -6.13
C ALA A 371 1.65 -9.91 -7.00
N SER A 372 0.43 -10.14 -6.50
CA SER A 372 -0.62 -10.76 -7.31
C SER A 372 -1.05 -9.84 -8.46
N GLY A 373 -1.30 -8.56 -8.23
CA GLY A 373 -1.61 -7.62 -9.29
C GLY A 373 -0.42 -7.40 -10.22
N SER A 374 0.76 -7.13 -9.68
CA SER A 374 1.99 -6.88 -10.45
C SER A 374 2.35 -8.06 -11.36
N MET A 375 2.27 -9.28 -10.87
CA MET A 375 2.58 -10.47 -11.67
C MET A 375 1.42 -10.88 -12.58
N GLY A 376 0.17 -10.56 -12.21
CA GLY A 376 -0.99 -10.69 -13.09
C GLY A 376 -0.86 -9.78 -14.32
N VAL A 377 -0.47 -8.52 -14.12
CA VAL A 377 -0.22 -7.56 -15.21
C VAL A 377 0.94 -8.04 -16.10
N LEU A 378 2.00 -8.60 -15.49
CA LEU A 378 3.13 -9.16 -16.24
C LEU A 378 2.74 -10.37 -17.08
N GLU A 379 1.87 -11.22 -16.53
CA GLU A 379 1.33 -12.39 -17.25
C GLU A 379 0.41 -11.97 -18.40
N ILE A 380 -0.44 -10.96 -18.21
CA ILE A 380 -1.23 -10.36 -19.29
C ILE A 380 -0.31 -9.79 -20.39
N ALA A 381 0.80 -9.16 -20.01
CA ALA A 381 1.76 -8.63 -20.98
C ALA A 381 2.38 -9.75 -21.82
N GLU A 382 2.79 -10.87 -21.22
CA GLU A 382 3.31 -12.03 -21.97
C GLU A 382 2.24 -12.67 -22.85
N TYR A 383 1.05 -12.88 -22.31
CA TYR A 383 -0.08 -13.42 -23.07
C TYR A 383 -0.35 -12.59 -24.33
N LEU A 384 -0.45 -11.27 -24.22
CA LEU A 384 -0.74 -10.40 -25.36
C LEU A 384 0.47 -10.24 -26.31
N ALA A 385 1.69 -10.27 -25.78
CA ALA A 385 2.90 -10.18 -26.58
C ALA A 385 3.12 -11.40 -27.48
N THR A 386 2.72 -12.57 -27.06
CA THR A 386 2.88 -13.84 -27.81
C THR A 386 1.78 -14.08 -28.84
N ARG A 387 0.66 -13.32 -28.81
CA ARG A 387 -0.42 -13.46 -29.79
C ARG A 387 -0.04 -12.92 -31.16
N THR A 388 -0.44 -13.64 -32.19
CA THR A 388 -0.27 -13.19 -33.59
C THR A 388 -1.16 -12.00 -33.94
N SER A 389 -2.34 -11.92 -33.32
CA SER A 389 -3.31 -10.83 -33.50
C SER A 389 -3.13 -9.80 -32.38
N ARG A 390 -2.73 -8.59 -32.74
CA ARG A 390 -2.61 -7.45 -31.81
C ARG A 390 -3.95 -6.72 -31.65
N PRO A 391 -4.28 -6.21 -30.47
CA PRO A 391 -5.41 -5.29 -30.30
C PRO A 391 -5.30 -4.07 -31.24
N LYS A 392 -6.41 -3.42 -31.57
CA LYS A 392 -6.41 -2.23 -32.43
C LYS A 392 -5.70 -1.05 -31.77
N ARG A 393 -6.03 -0.72 -30.51
CA ARG A 393 -5.30 0.26 -29.68
C ARG A 393 -4.07 -0.38 -29.06
N SER A 394 -3.12 0.44 -28.71
CA SER A 394 -1.97 0.00 -27.89
C SER A 394 -2.40 -0.32 -26.46
N ILE A 395 -1.73 -1.25 -25.83
CA ILE A 395 -1.84 -1.50 -24.39
C ILE A 395 -0.64 -0.84 -23.72
N LEU A 396 -0.90 -0.01 -22.73
CA LEU A 396 0.10 0.61 -21.86
C LEU A 396 0.16 -0.22 -20.58
N PHE A 397 1.26 -0.90 -20.36
CA PHE A 397 1.52 -1.60 -19.09
C PHE A 397 2.28 -0.67 -18.17
N ILE A 398 1.82 -0.56 -16.92
CA ILE A 398 2.43 0.32 -15.96
C ILE A 398 2.43 -0.29 -14.56
N TRP A 399 3.58 -0.23 -13.88
CA TRP A 399 3.75 -0.61 -12.48
C TRP A 399 4.15 0.62 -11.70
N HIS A 400 3.27 1.07 -10.85
CA HIS A 400 3.47 2.25 -10.01
C HIS A 400 4.34 1.92 -8.80
N VAL A 401 5.09 2.90 -8.31
CA VAL A 401 5.89 2.80 -7.08
C VAL A 401 5.32 3.72 -6.02
N GLY A 402 5.35 3.30 -4.76
CA GLY A 402 4.95 4.14 -3.63
C GLY A 402 3.43 4.28 -3.49
N GLU A 403 2.68 3.26 -3.87
CA GLU A 403 1.27 3.12 -3.56
C GLU A 403 1.07 3.13 -2.06
N GLU A 404 1.82 2.30 -1.34
CA GLU A 404 1.82 2.11 0.11
C GLU A 404 2.17 3.38 0.92
N LEU A 405 2.85 4.31 0.29
CA LEU A 405 3.24 5.59 0.89
C LEU A 405 2.31 6.75 0.51
N GLY A 406 1.25 6.48 -0.25
CA GLY A 406 0.23 7.45 -0.63
C GLY A 406 0.13 7.71 -2.13
N LEU A 407 0.15 6.67 -2.96
CA LEU A 407 -0.11 6.71 -4.40
C LEU A 407 0.92 7.55 -5.18
N PHE A 408 2.17 7.64 -4.70
CA PHE A 408 3.16 8.58 -5.26
C PHE A 408 3.45 8.33 -6.73
N GLY A 409 3.59 7.07 -7.15
CA GLY A 409 3.93 6.71 -8.51
C GLY A 409 2.82 7.01 -9.50
N SER A 410 1.59 6.65 -9.17
CA SER A 410 0.43 6.91 -10.03
C SER A 410 0.09 8.40 -10.08
N GLN A 411 0.23 9.11 -8.95
CA GLN A 411 0.11 10.55 -8.92
C GLN A 411 1.15 11.19 -9.84
N TYR A 412 2.42 10.83 -9.68
CA TYR A 412 3.50 11.40 -10.48
C TYR A 412 3.32 11.08 -11.97
N PHE A 413 2.94 9.83 -12.31
CA PHE A 413 2.68 9.47 -13.70
C PHE A 413 1.53 10.25 -14.30
N THR A 414 0.43 10.41 -13.58
CA THR A 414 -0.74 11.13 -14.12
C THR A 414 -0.53 12.64 -14.18
N ASP A 415 0.33 13.21 -13.33
CA ASP A 415 0.72 14.63 -13.38
C ASP A 415 1.81 14.89 -14.44
N HIS A 416 2.76 13.96 -14.62
CA HIS A 416 3.89 14.05 -15.56
C HIS A 416 3.94 12.82 -16.49
N PRO A 417 2.89 12.59 -17.32
CA PRO A 417 2.78 11.34 -18.05
C PRO A 417 3.84 11.21 -19.15
N THR A 418 4.42 10.03 -19.29
CA THR A 418 5.39 9.71 -20.35
C THR A 418 4.76 9.42 -21.71
N VAL A 419 3.44 9.23 -21.74
CA VAL A 419 2.59 9.21 -22.95
C VAL A 419 1.52 10.29 -22.82
N PRO A 420 0.97 10.85 -23.92
CA PRO A 420 -0.07 11.88 -23.80
C PRO A 420 -1.24 11.39 -22.94
N ARG A 421 -1.52 12.04 -21.82
CA ARG A 421 -2.58 11.63 -20.86
C ARG A 421 -3.94 11.48 -21.56
N ASP A 422 -4.29 12.41 -22.43
CA ASP A 422 -5.55 12.38 -23.18
C ASP A 422 -5.65 11.22 -24.18
N SER A 423 -4.53 10.53 -24.45
CA SER A 423 -4.50 9.32 -25.27
C SER A 423 -4.84 8.06 -24.48
N ILE A 424 -4.86 8.10 -23.16
CA ILE A 424 -5.30 6.99 -22.31
C ILE A 424 -6.83 6.97 -22.31
N VAL A 425 -7.43 5.93 -22.88
CA VAL A 425 -8.88 5.85 -23.03
C VAL A 425 -9.58 5.15 -21.87
N ALA A 426 -8.86 4.29 -21.15
CA ALA A 426 -9.29 3.63 -19.94
C ALA A 426 -8.06 3.14 -19.16
N GLN A 427 -8.22 2.94 -17.84
CA GLN A 427 -7.23 2.29 -16.99
C GLN A 427 -7.88 1.14 -16.22
N LEU A 428 -7.23 -0.02 -16.27
CA LEU A 428 -7.58 -1.24 -15.56
C LEU A 428 -6.53 -1.42 -14.45
N ASN A 429 -6.94 -1.18 -13.21
CA ASN A 429 -6.09 -1.32 -12.03
C ASN A 429 -6.22 -2.70 -11.45
N VAL A 430 -5.11 -3.30 -11.11
CA VAL A 430 -5.04 -4.67 -10.60
C VAL A 430 -4.26 -4.65 -9.29
N ASP A 431 -4.97 -4.89 -8.18
CA ASP A 431 -4.38 -4.79 -6.85
C ASP A 431 -5.10 -5.78 -5.93
N MET A 432 -4.35 -6.75 -5.37
CA MET A 432 -4.84 -7.83 -4.53
C MET A 432 -5.88 -8.71 -5.22
N ILE A 433 -5.46 -9.55 -6.16
CA ILE A 433 -6.34 -10.46 -6.90
C ILE A 433 -6.02 -11.95 -6.68
N GLY A 434 -5.14 -12.27 -5.75
CA GLY A 434 -4.68 -13.64 -5.49
C GLY A 434 -5.39 -14.36 -4.34
N ARG A 435 -6.27 -13.68 -3.59
CA ARG A 435 -7.03 -14.23 -2.45
C ARG A 435 -8.54 -14.20 -2.73
N GLY A 436 -9.36 -14.09 -1.71
CA GLY A 436 -10.83 -14.01 -1.82
C GLY A 436 -11.51 -15.36 -1.72
N THR A 437 -10.95 -16.29 -0.95
CA THR A 437 -11.60 -17.57 -0.62
C THR A 437 -12.75 -17.38 0.36
N ALA A 438 -13.56 -18.42 0.57
CA ALA A 438 -14.66 -18.38 1.54
C ALA A 438 -14.19 -18.15 2.99
N ASP A 439 -12.93 -18.41 3.28
CA ASP A 439 -12.34 -18.17 4.61
C ASP A 439 -11.91 -16.71 4.81
N ASP A 440 -11.70 -15.97 3.72
CA ASP A 440 -11.29 -14.56 3.77
C ASP A 440 -12.48 -13.64 4.05
N VAL A 441 -12.32 -12.70 4.99
CA VAL A 441 -13.21 -11.54 5.13
C VAL A 441 -12.68 -10.46 4.20
N THR A 442 -13.35 -10.29 3.07
CA THR A 442 -12.89 -9.45 1.96
C THR A 442 -13.28 -7.98 2.11
N GLY A 443 -14.08 -7.67 3.10
CA GLY A 443 -14.55 -6.33 3.41
C GLY A 443 -15.86 -6.35 4.21
N SER A 444 -16.58 -5.25 4.18
CA SER A 444 -17.90 -5.12 4.77
C SER A 444 -18.86 -4.38 3.83
N THR A 445 -20.14 -4.59 3.99
CA THR A 445 -21.16 -3.75 3.34
C THR A 445 -21.19 -2.34 3.98
N LEU A 446 -21.89 -1.42 3.36
CA LEU A 446 -22.12 -0.07 3.92
C LEU A 446 -22.79 -0.12 5.31
N GLN A 447 -23.54 -1.19 5.61
CA GLN A 447 -24.19 -1.44 6.90
C GLN A 447 -23.27 -2.15 7.91
N GLY A 448 -22.04 -2.51 7.53
CA GLY A 448 -21.07 -3.17 8.40
C GLY A 448 -21.17 -4.69 8.43
N GLU A 449 -21.98 -5.31 7.58
CA GLU A 449 -22.02 -6.76 7.45
C GLU A 449 -20.77 -7.27 6.74
N GLN A 450 -20.14 -8.33 7.27
CA GLN A 450 -18.94 -8.91 6.67
C GLN A 450 -19.24 -9.51 5.29
N ILE A 451 -18.37 -9.19 4.34
CA ILE A 451 -18.34 -9.84 3.02
C ILE A 451 -17.29 -10.94 3.05
N ARG A 452 -17.64 -12.11 2.55
CA ARG A 452 -16.70 -13.22 2.39
C ARG A 452 -16.49 -13.53 0.92
N GLY A 453 -15.29 -13.93 0.60
CA GLY A 453 -14.96 -14.39 -0.74
C GLY A 453 -15.68 -15.70 -1.11
N ASN A 454 -15.51 -16.09 -2.36
CA ASN A 454 -15.92 -17.39 -2.89
C ASN A 454 -15.11 -17.67 -4.17
N PRO A 455 -15.12 -18.89 -4.70
CA PRO A 455 -14.29 -19.25 -5.86
C PRO A 455 -14.51 -18.41 -7.13
N ASP A 456 -15.66 -17.74 -7.24
CA ASP A 456 -16.01 -16.94 -8.42
C ASP A 456 -15.97 -15.43 -8.16
N TYR A 457 -15.56 -15.03 -6.97
CA TYR A 457 -15.66 -13.67 -6.45
C TYR A 457 -14.62 -12.71 -7.03
N VAL A 458 -15.05 -11.50 -7.40
CA VAL A 458 -14.18 -10.36 -7.66
C VAL A 458 -14.94 -9.07 -7.40
N GLN A 459 -14.30 -8.11 -6.77
CA GLN A 459 -14.85 -6.76 -6.56
C GLN A 459 -14.42 -5.85 -7.70
N LEU A 460 -15.36 -5.03 -8.17
CA LEU A 460 -15.13 -3.99 -9.16
C LEU A 460 -15.36 -2.63 -8.52
N ILE A 461 -14.29 -1.86 -8.33
CA ILE A 461 -14.33 -0.53 -7.74
C ILE A 461 -14.24 0.52 -8.86
N GLY A 462 -15.09 1.53 -8.80
CA GLY A 462 -15.07 2.67 -9.70
C GLY A 462 -15.51 2.40 -11.13
N SER A 463 -15.90 1.17 -11.46
CA SER A 463 -16.18 0.73 -12.83
C SER A 463 -17.25 1.57 -13.56
N ARG A 464 -18.13 2.25 -12.80
CA ARG A 464 -19.17 3.15 -13.33
C ARG A 464 -19.10 4.58 -12.78
N ARG A 465 -18.01 4.94 -12.07
CA ARG A 465 -17.85 6.28 -11.47
C ARG A 465 -17.43 7.36 -12.45
N VAL A 466 -16.83 6.99 -13.57
CA VAL A 466 -16.42 7.90 -14.65
C VAL A 466 -17.19 7.58 -15.93
N SER A 467 -17.39 6.29 -16.22
CA SER A 467 -18.03 5.78 -17.42
C SER A 467 -18.95 4.63 -17.11
N THR A 468 -20.25 4.80 -17.26
CA THR A 468 -21.21 3.68 -17.15
C THR A 468 -20.90 2.60 -18.19
N GLN A 469 -20.54 3.00 -19.40
CA GLN A 469 -20.26 2.11 -20.51
C GLN A 469 -19.08 1.15 -20.22
N LEU A 470 -18.03 1.60 -19.53
CA LEU A 470 -16.89 0.73 -19.20
C LEU A 470 -17.32 -0.39 -18.25
N GLY A 471 -18.12 -0.06 -17.23
CA GLY A 471 -18.68 -1.07 -16.32
C GLY A 471 -19.60 -2.06 -17.06
N ASP A 472 -20.42 -1.59 -18.00
CA ASP A 472 -21.27 -2.45 -18.82
C ASP A 472 -20.43 -3.39 -19.71
N TRP A 473 -19.30 -2.90 -20.25
CA TRP A 473 -18.38 -3.74 -21.02
C TRP A 473 -17.74 -4.83 -20.16
N ALA A 474 -17.48 -4.57 -18.88
CA ALA A 474 -17.00 -5.60 -17.95
C ALA A 474 -18.03 -6.72 -17.76
N GLU A 475 -19.30 -6.37 -17.54
CA GLU A 475 -20.39 -7.35 -17.43
C GLU A 475 -20.59 -8.17 -18.73
N VAL A 476 -20.53 -7.47 -19.86
CA VAL A 476 -20.64 -8.11 -21.18
C VAL A 476 -19.49 -9.07 -21.42
N GLU A 477 -18.24 -8.67 -21.09
CA GLU A 477 -17.06 -9.53 -21.26
C GLU A 477 -17.13 -10.76 -20.37
N ASN A 478 -17.51 -10.61 -19.12
CA ASN A 478 -17.66 -11.74 -18.20
C ASN A 478 -18.66 -12.78 -18.71
N ARG A 479 -19.80 -12.30 -19.24
CA ARG A 479 -20.84 -13.16 -19.80
C ARG A 479 -20.42 -13.79 -21.12
N ASP A 480 -19.98 -12.98 -22.11
CA ASP A 480 -19.71 -13.43 -23.48
C ASP A 480 -18.42 -14.27 -23.56
N GLY A 481 -17.42 -13.93 -22.73
CA GLY A 481 -16.18 -14.70 -22.56
C GLY A 481 -16.33 -15.93 -21.68
N ASN A 482 -17.51 -16.14 -21.07
CA ASN A 482 -17.78 -17.25 -20.15
C ASN A 482 -16.78 -17.38 -19.00
N HIS A 483 -16.37 -16.24 -18.42
CA HIS A 483 -15.38 -16.23 -17.32
C HIS A 483 -15.98 -16.75 -16.01
N GLY A 484 -17.30 -16.67 -15.83
CA GLY A 484 -18.01 -17.21 -14.68
C GLY A 484 -17.75 -16.47 -13.37
N LEU A 485 -17.27 -15.22 -13.44
CA LEU A 485 -17.01 -14.41 -12.26
C LEU A 485 -18.30 -13.78 -11.72
N LYS A 486 -18.37 -13.64 -10.40
CA LYS A 486 -19.42 -12.93 -9.68
C LYS A 486 -18.89 -11.59 -9.21
N PHE A 487 -19.35 -10.53 -9.84
CA PHE A 487 -18.93 -9.18 -9.50
C PHE A 487 -19.64 -8.69 -8.24
N ASP A 488 -18.84 -8.15 -7.31
CA ASP A 488 -19.32 -7.47 -6.12
C ASP A 488 -18.98 -5.98 -6.22
N TYR A 489 -19.93 -5.14 -5.84
CA TYR A 489 -19.83 -3.68 -5.87
C TYR A 489 -20.01 -3.05 -4.48
N ALA A 490 -20.07 -3.87 -3.42
CA ALA A 490 -20.40 -3.39 -2.10
C ALA A 490 -19.38 -2.35 -1.58
N LEU A 491 -18.09 -2.59 -1.82
CA LEU A 491 -17.03 -1.66 -1.44
C LEU A 491 -16.98 -0.39 -2.32
N ASP A 492 -17.66 -0.38 -3.47
CA ASP A 492 -17.81 0.81 -4.33
C ASP A 492 -19.03 1.67 -3.98
N ALA A 493 -19.77 1.34 -2.92
CA ALA A 493 -20.92 2.13 -2.49
C ALA A 493 -20.50 3.55 -2.08
N ASN A 494 -21.31 4.56 -2.48
CA ASN A 494 -21.04 5.96 -2.13
C ASN A 494 -21.05 6.15 -0.60
N GLY A 495 -20.03 6.82 -0.07
CA GLY A 495 -19.87 7.07 1.35
C GLY A 495 -19.44 5.85 2.16
N HIS A 496 -18.91 4.81 1.50
CA HIS A 496 -18.40 3.63 2.20
C HIS A 496 -17.26 4.00 3.15
N PRO A 497 -17.30 3.56 4.45
CA PRO A 497 -16.33 4.00 5.46
C PRO A 497 -14.89 3.56 5.16
N GLN A 498 -14.69 2.45 4.47
CA GLN A 498 -13.36 1.99 4.06
C GLN A 498 -12.75 2.83 2.92
N ASN A 499 -13.57 3.62 2.21
CA ASN A 499 -13.13 4.58 1.19
C ASN A 499 -12.20 3.97 0.12
N ILE A 500 -12.50 2.74 -0.33
CA ILE A 500 -11.62 1.93 -1.19
C ILE A 500 -11.38 2.60 -2.56
N PHE A 501 -12.36 3.32 -3.10
CA PHE A 501 -12.19 4.09 -4.33
C PHE A 501 -11.01 5.08 -4.27
N CYS A 502 -10.64 5.55 -3.08
CA CYS A 502 -9.55 6.52 -2.88
C CYS A 502 -8.21 5.88 -2.47
N ARG A 503 -8.13 4.54 -2.37
CA ARG A 503 -7.02 3.85 -1.71
C ARG A 503 -6.05 3.14 -2.65
N SER A 504 -6.29 3.13 -3.96
CA SER A 504 -5.34 2.53 -4.91
C SER A 504 -5.15 3.41 -6.15
N ASP A 505 -4.20 3.06 -6.99
CA ASP A 505 -3.65 3.84 -8.10
C ASP A 505 -4.67 4.32 -9.15
N HIS A 506 -5.79 3.60 -9.30
CA HIS A 506 -6.88 3.97 -10.22
C HIS A 506 -7.44 5.37 -9.95
N TYR A 507 -7.43 5.82 -8.68
CA TYR A 507 -7.95 7.14 -8.33
C TYR A 507 -7.16 8.25 -9.04
N MET A 508 -5.86 8.10 -9.20
CA MET A 508 -5.02 9.12 -9.84
C MET A 508 -5.35 9.30 -11.32
N TYR A 509 -5.91 8.27 -11.97
CA TYR A 509 -6.46 8.39 -13.33
C TYR A 509 -7.90 8.95 -13.32
N ALA A 510 -8.72 8.47 -12.39
CA ALA A 510 -10.12 8.90 -12.27
C ALA A 510 -10.24 10.42 -12.04
N ARG A 511 -9.36 11.04 -11.24
CA ARG A 511 -9.34 12.49 -11.01
C ARG A 511 -9.12 13.31 -12.28
N TYR A 512 -8.53 12.72 -13.33
CA TYR A 512 -8.39 13.28 -14.66
C TYR A 512 -9.52 12.86 -15.62
N ASN A 513 -10.58 12.24 -15.08
CA ASN A 513 -11.73 11.74 -15.84
C ASN A 513 -11.38 10.68 -16.87
N ILE A 514 -10.34 9.91 -16.62
CA ILE A 514 -10.03 8.69 -17.37
C ILE A 514 -10.93 7.58 -16.80
N PRO A 515 -11.75 6.91 -17.62
CA PRO A 515 -12.53 5.76 -17.19
C PRO A 515 -11.65 4.68 -16.57
N ILE A 516 -12.04 4.17 -15.39
CA ILE A 516 -11.27 3.18 -14.65
C ILE A 516 -12.11 1.97 -14.25
N VAL A 517 -11.45 0.84 -14.06
CA VAL A 517 -11.94 -0.28 -13.25
C VAL A 517 -10.80 -0.74 -12.37
N PHE A 518 -11.04 -0.80 -11.08
CA PHE A 518 -10.13 -1.42 -10.14
C PHE A 518 -10.66 -2.81 -9.77
N PHE A 519 -9.83 -3.83 -10.00
CA PHE A 519 -10.09 -5.24 -9.71
C PHE A 519 -9.35 -5.64 -8.44
N THR A 520 -10.10 -6.19 -7.49
CA THR A 520 -9.54 -6.74 -6.26
C THR A 520 -10.38 -7.91 -5.78
N THR A 521 -9.79 -8.83 -5.04
CA THR A 521 -10.53 -9.84 -4.28
C THR A 521 -10.78 -9.39 -2.84
N GLY A 522 -10.48 -8.11 -2.55
CA GLY A 522 -10.68 -7.48 -1.25
C GLY A 522 -9.62 -7.83 -0.22
N GLY A 523 -9.88 -7.45 1.02
CA GLY A 523 -8.97 -7.70 2.13
C GLY A 523 -8.93 -9.16 2.58
N HIS A 524 -7.96 -9.47 3.44
CA HIS A 524 -7.82 -10.76 4.13
C HIS A 524 -7.05 -10.57 5.45
N ALA A 525 -7.03 -11.61 6.28
CA ALA A 525 -6.43 -11.53 7.61
C ALA A 525 -4.91 -11.28 7.60
N ASP A 526 -4.22 -11.61 6.50
CA ASP A 526 -2.77 -11.47 6.36
C ASP A 526 -2.34 -10.15 5.69
N TYR A 527 -3.28 -9.25 5.34
CA TYR A 527 -2.98 -7.95 4.74
C TYR A 527 -2.02 -7.14 5.61
N HIS A 528 -0.92 -6.66 5.04
CA HIS A 528 0.18 -5.97 5.72
C HIS A 528 0.78 -6.79 6.88
N GLN A 529 0.83 -8.11 6.73
CA GLN A 529 1.45 -9.02 7.68
C GLN A 529 2.58 -9.82 7.03
N VAL A 530 3.54 -10.28 7.82
CA VAL A 530 4.60 -11.18 7.32
C VAL A 530 4.05 -12.51 6.77
N THR A 531 2.77 -12.78 7.03
CA THR A 531 2.06 -13.97 6.56
C THR A 531 1.33 -13.76 5.24
N ASP A 532 1.44 -12.60 4.58
CA ASP A 532 1.01 -12.46 3.19
C ASP A 532 2.04 -13.08 2.24
N GLU A 533 1.95 -14.42 2.12
CA GLU A 533 2.95 -15.25 1.47
C GLU A 533 2.45 -16.00 0.24
N PRO A 534 3.34 -16.34 -0.72
CA PRO A 534 2.98 -16.96 -1.99
C PRO A 534 2.19 -18.26 -1.87
N GLN A 535 2.48 -19.08 -0.85
CA GLN A 535 1.80 -20.38 -0.67
C GLN A 535 0.33 -20.27 -0.26
N TYR A 536 -0.14 -19.09 0.13
CA TYR A 536 -1.52 -18.89 0.61
C TYR A 536 -2.46 -18.36 -0.47
N LEU A 537 -1.96 -18.02 -1.66
CA LEU A 537 -2.78 -17.56 -2.77
C LEU A 537 -3.64 -18.70 -3.38
N ASP A 538 -4.83 -18.33 -3.86
CA ASP A 538 -5.70 -19.20 -4.68
C ASP A 538 -5.38 -19.05 -6.17
N TYR A 539 -4.33 -19.70 -6.61
CA TYR A 539 -3.84 -19.59 -7.97
C TYR A 539 -4.86 -19.98 -9.09
N PRO A 540 -5.75 -20.96 -8.90
CA PRO A 540 -6.82 -21.22 -9.89
C PRO A 540 -7.79 -20.04 -10.05
N HIS A 541 -8.20 -19.42 -8.95
CA HIS A 541 -9.04 -18.22 -8.96
C HIS A 541 -8.27 -17.02 -9.55
N TYR A 542 -7.06 -16.79 -9.09
CA TYR A 542 -6.16 -15.75 -9.59
C TYR A 542 -5.95 -15.82 -11.12
N ALA A 543 -5.72 -17.02 -11.69
CA ALA A 543 -5.57 -17.19 -13.12
C ALA A 543 -6.83 -16.81 -13.89
N ARG A 544 -8.01 -17.12 -13.35
CA ARG A 544 -9.30 -16.77 -13.96
C ARG A 544 -9.55 -15.27 -13.94
N VAL A 545 -9.30 -14.59 -12.82
CA VAL A 545 -9.42 -13.14 -12.71
C VAL A 545 -8.44 -12.45 -13.68
N THR A 546 -7.18 -12.89 -13.73
CA THR A 546 -6.16 -12.38 -14.66
C THR A 546 -6.60 -12.55 -16.13
N SER A 547 -7.17 -13.70 -16.47
CA SER A 547 -7.68 -13.97 -17.82
C SER A 547 -8.84 -13.05 -18.20
N PHE A 548 -9.74 -12.78 -17.26
CA PHE A 548 -10.84 -11.85 -17.46
C PHE A 548 -10.33 -10.41 -17.70
N ILE A 549 -9.37 -9.95 -16.90
CA ILE A 549 -8.79 -8.60 -17.06
C ILE A 549 -8.12 -8.45 -18.43
N ALA A 550 -7.39 -9.48 -18.88
CA ALA A 550 -6.80 -9.51 -20.22
C ALA A 550 -7.86 -9.37 -21.32
N ALA A 551 -8.95 -10.15 -21.22
CA ALA A 551 -10.06 -10.14 -22.19
C ALA A 551 -10.77 -8.78 -22.21
N LEU A 552 -11.06 -8.19 -21.05
CA LEU A 552 -11.65 -6.85 -20.98
C LEU A 552 -10.71 -5.79 -21.58
N GLY A 553 -9.41 -5.85 -21.30
CA GLY A 553 -8.40 -4.97 -21.90
C GLY A 553 -8.43 -5.04 -23.43
N VAL A 554 -8.52 -6.24 -24.00
CA VAL A 554 -8.64 -6.47 -25.44
C VAL A 554 -9.98 -5.95 -25.99
N ARG A 555 -11.10 -6.16 -25.30
CA ARG A 555 -12.41 -5.61 -25.69
C ARG A 555 -12.37 -4.09 -25.79
N VAL A 556 -11.85 -3.41 -24.77
CA VAL A 556 -11.72 -1.94 -24.76
C VAL A 556 -10.78 -1.47 -25.87
N ALA A 557 -9.65 -2.16 -26.06
CA ALA A 557 -8.68 -1.79 -27.09
C ALA A 557 -9.18 -2.00 -28.52
N ASN A 558 -10.08 -2.95 -28.74
CA ASN A 558 -10.69 -3.22 -30.05
C ASN A 558 -11.92 -2.36 -30.36
N SER A 559 -12.45 -1.61 -29.39
CA SER A 559 -13.59 -0.72 -29.61
C SER A 559 -13.20 0.45 -30.52
N GLU A 560 -14.03 0.81 -31.50
CA GLU A 560 -13.82 1.99 -32.35
C GLU A 560 -13.89 3.30 -31.54
N ALA A 561 -14.88 3.39 -30.63
CA ALA A 561 -15.07 4.54 -29.76
C ALA A 561 -14.30 4.38 -28.44
N ARG A 562 -14.00 5.49 -27.79
CA ARG A 562 -13.56 5.53 -26.39
C ARG A 562 -14.75 5.24 -25.48
N PRO A 563 -14.56 4.69 -24.27
CA PRO A 563 -15.61 4.68 -23.25
C PRO A 563 -16.12 6.11 -23.00
N VAL A 564 -17.44 6.26 -22.96
CA VAL A 564 -18.07 7.58 -22.78
C VAL A 564 -17.92 8.02 -21.33
N VAL A 565 -17.37 9.23 -21.13
CA VAL A 565 -17.37 9.90 -19.82
C VAL A 565 -18.74 10.53 -19.63
N ASP A 566 -19.60 9.91 -18.85
CA ASP A 566 -21.01 10.28 -18.63
C ASP A 566 -21.30 10.73 -17.19
N LYS A 567 -20.27 10.88 -16.36
CA LYS A 567 -20.37 11.35 -14.98
C LYS A 567 -19.83 12.77 -14.84
N PRO A 568 -20.21 13.50 -13.76
CA PRO A 568 -19.63 14.81 -13.47
C PRO A 568 -18.10 14.72 -13.42
N ARG A 569 -17.44 15.71 -13.99
CA ARG A 569 -15.97 15.77 -14.01
C ARG A 569 -15.43 16.02 -12.61
N ALA A 570 -14.45 15.24 -12.20
CA ALA A 570 -13.70 15.47 -10.97
C ALA A 570 -12.81 16.71 -11.10
N ASP A 571 -12.54 17.38 -9.97
CA ASP A 571 -11.45 18.34 -9.83
C ASP A 571 -10.15 17.54 -9.58
N PRO A 572 -9.15 17.61 -10.47
CA PRO A 572 -7.91 16.85 -10.30
C PRO A 572 -7.13 17.22 -9.03
N ASN A 573 -7.36 18.44 -8.50
CA ASN A 573 -6.73 18.93 -7.27
C ASN A 573 -7.65 18.78 -6.04
N GLY A 574 -8.87 18.28 -6.24
CA GLY A 574 -9.84 18.06 -5.18
C GLY A 574 -9.46 16.88 -4.29
N ARG A 575 -9.93 16.94 -3.04
CA ARG A 575 -9.80 15.79 -2.14
C ARG A 575 -10.66 14.63 -2.65
N CYS A 576 -10.10 13.42 -2.66
CA CYS A 576 -10.88 12.23 -2.98
C CYS A 576 -12.06 12.04 -2.02
N GLN A 577 -13.21 11.69 -2.59
CA GLN A 577 -14.43 11.31 -1.86
C GLN A 577 -15.08 10.13 -2.60
N GLN A 578 -15.37 9.09 -1.85
CA GLN A 578 -16.09 7.92 -2.36
C GLN A 578 -17.61 8.11 -2.26
#